data_32aa1db56b5054042a3db8f0a529c0cc
#
_entry.id   32aa1db56b5054042a3db8f0a529c0cc
#
_cell.length_a   1.000
_cell.length_b   1.000
_cell.length_c   1.000
_cell.angle_alpha   90.00
_cell.angle_beta   90.00
_cell.angle_gamma   90.00
#
_symmetry.space_group_name_H-M   'P 1'
#
loop_
_entity.id
_entity.type
_entity.pdbx_description
1 polymer ?
#
loop_
_entity_poly.entity_id
_entity_poly.type
_entity_poly.pdbx_seq_one_letter_code
_entity_poly.pdbx_strand_id
1 'polypeptide(L)'
;QVDEGLWIASFVMLWDAQLVNVCAGALAVQLAGKDFEIMVGPEAKVVPLLQMLATLLGHPRYVVCRKSVKGYMQNPLSVEVESITTKGSQLLVIDGPDVELLRNRKVAIVDDVVSTGGSIRGVEELLSHTGAIITTKAAVLKEGDAYGGDLIYLADLPIFTA
;
A
#
# COMPACT_ATOMS: atom_id res chain seq x y z
N GLN A 1 3.33 17.14 15.49
CA GLN A 1 4.49 16.62 16.23
C GLN A 1 4.26 15.14 16.54
N VAL A 2 5.22 14.28 16.24
CA VAL A 2 5.14 12.82 16.48
C VAL A 2 6.06 12.37 17.61
N ASP A 3 7.10 13.13 17.89
CA ASP A 3 8.01 12.95 19.02
C ASP A 3 8.60 14.31 19.42
N GLU A 4 9.34 14.39 20.55
CA GLU A 4 9.98 15.62 20.98
C GLU A 4 10.98 16.11 19.93
N GLY A 5 10.75 17.33 19.40
CA GLY A 5 11.57 17.90 18.32
C GLY A 5 11.37 17.30 16.93
N LEU A 6 10.39 16.41 16.70
CA LEU A 6 10.13 15.79 15.43
C LEU A 6 8.71 16.10 14.93
N TRP A 7 8.60 16.69 13.74
CA TRP A 7 7.35 16.90 13.02
C TRP A 7 7.37 16.20 11.67
N ILE A 8 6.25 15.62 11.29
CA ILE A 8 6.01 15.09 9.96
C ILE A 8 4.93 15.89 9.26
N ALA A 9 5.00 16.00 7.95
CA ALA A 9 3.92 16.54 7.16
C ALA A 9 2.74 15.54 7.13
N SER A 10 1.51 16.05 7.20
CA SER A 10 0.32 15.23 7.05
C SER A 10 -0.08 15.17 5.58
N PHE A 11 0.02 14.00 4.97
CA PHE A 11 -0.49 13.74 3.63
C PHE A 11 -1.72 12.86 3.70
N VAL A 12 -2.84 13.35 3.24
CA VAL A 12 -4.11 12.62 3.22
C VAL A 12 -4.81 12.87 1.89
N MET A 13 -4.87 11.85 1.06
CA MET A 13 -5.52 11.91 -0.25
C MET A 13 -6.95 11.35 -0.25
N LEU A 14 -7.41 10.77 0.86
CA LEU A 14 -8.80 10.34 1.02
C LEU A 14 -9.73 11.48 0.57
N TRP A 15 -10.87 11.46 0.25
CA TRP A 15 -11.83 12.51 -0.11
C TRP A 15 -11.36 13.65 -1.04
N ASP A 16 -10.09 13.73 -1.44
CA ASP A 16 -9.61 14.68 -2.43
C ASP A 16 -9.48 14.03 -3.81
N ALA A 17 -10.56 14.03 -4.57
CA ALA A 17 -10.62 13.40 -5.88
C ALA A 17 -9.63 14.01 -6.89
N GLN A 18 -9.36 15.31 -6.79
CA GLN A 18 -8.44 15.99 -7.69
C GLN A 18 -6.99 15.56 -7.41
N LEU A 19 -6.61 15.51 -6.14
CA LEU A 19 -5.30 15.03 -5.71
C LEU A 19 -5.09 13.56 -6.10
N VAL A 20 -6.10 12.69 -5.87
CA VAL A 20 -6.07 11.29 -6.28
C VAL A 20 -5.85 11.16 -7.78
N ASN A 21 -6.57 11.93 -8.61
CA ASN A 21 -6.43 11.87 -10.06
C ASN A 21 -5.02 12.26 -10.53
N VAL A 22 -4.47 13.34 -9.98
CA VAL A 22 -3.13 13.81 -10.35
C VAL A 22 -2.06 12.81 -9.93
N CYS A 23 -2.11 12.33 -8.70
CA CYS A 23 -1.15 11.34 -8.19
C CYS A 23 -1.26 10.00 -8.94
N ALA A 24 -2.48 9.51 -9.18
CA ALA A 24 -2.69 8.29 -9.93
C ALA A 24 -2.18 8.40 -11.37
N GLY A 25 -2.45 9.52 -12.06
CA GLY A 25 -1.95 9.77 -13.41
C GLY A 25 -0.42 9.75 -13.48
N ALA A 26 0.24 10.45 -12.57
CA ALA A 26 1.69 10.50 -12.50
C ALA A 26 2.30 9.11 -12.17
N LEU A 27 1.71 8.40 -11.21
CA LEU A 27 2.20 7.08 -10.81
C LEU A 27 1.92 6.03 -11.89
N ALA A 28 0.79 6.11 -12.60
CA ALA A 28 0.48 5.22 -13.71
C ALA A 28 1.53 5.29 -14.83
N VAL A 29 2.07 6.48 -15.13
CA VAL A 29 3.16 6.64 -16.10
C VAL A 29 4.41 5.86 -15.68
N GLN A 30 4.77 5.88 -14.40
CA GLN A 30 5.93 5.16 -13.88
C GLN A 30 5.69 3.64 -13.78
N LEU A 31 4.45 3.23 -13.59
CA LEU A 31 4.05 1.82 -13.52
C LEU A 31 3.79 1.20 -14.89
N ALA A 32 3.59 2.01 -15.92
CA ALA A 32 3.36 1.51 -17.27
C ALA A 32 4.51 0.61 -17.75
N GLY A 33 4.17 -0.58 -18.23
CA GLY A 33 5.15 -1.57 -18.68
C GLY A 33 5.89 -2.34 -17.58
N LYS A 34 5.57 -2.11 -16.29
CA LYS A 34 6.03 -2.97 -15.20
C LYS A 34 5.29 -4.30 -15.23
N ASP A 35 5.99 -5.35 -14.83
CA ASP A 35 5.52 -6.72 -14.95
C ASP A 35 4.72 -7.14 -13.70
N PHE A 36 3.46 -6.71 -13.62
CA PHE A 36 2.51 -7.15 -12.59
C PHE A 36 1.10 -7.26 -13.17
N GLU A 37 0.27 -8.08 -12.53
CA GLU A 37 -1.10 -8.38 -12.95
C GLU A 37 -2.15 -7.79 -12.01
N ILE A 38 -1.83 -7.67 -10.71
CA ILE A 38 -2.75 -7.24 -9.67
C ILE A 38 -2.04 -6.24 -8.75
N MET A 39 -2.73 -5.18 -8.36
CA MET A 39 -2.27 -4.26 -7.33
C MET A 39 -2.88 -4.63 -5.98
N VAL A 40 -2.07 -4.52 -4.92
CA VAL A 40 -2.46 -4.80 -3.54
C VAL A 40 -2.05 -3.63 -2.67
N GLY A 41 -2.92 -3.20 -1.76
CA GLY A 41 -2.56 -2.12 -0.82
C GLY A 41 -3.37 -2.16 0.47
N PRO A 42 -2.85 -1.56 1.56
CA PRO A 42 -3.53 -1.55 2.86
C PRO A 42 -4.63 -0.48 2.92
N GLU A 43 -5.81 -0.82 3.51
CA GLU A 43 -6.84 0.19 3.75
C GLU A 43 -6.33 1.28 4.73
N ALA A 44 -6.87 2.50 4.74
CA ALA A 44 -7.99 2.99 3.93
C ALA A 44 -7.54 4.02 2.88
N LYS A 45 -6.47 4.77 3.12
CA LYS A 45 -6.07 5.93 2.31
C LYS A 45 -5.68 5.59 0.88
N VAL A 46 -5.12 4.40 0.65
CA VAL A 46 -4.68 3.96 -0.68
C VAL A 46 -5.84 3.52 -1.58
N VAL A 47 -7.03 3.23 -1.03
CA VAL A 47 -8.14 2.65 -1.80
C VAL A 47 -8.56 3.49 -3.01
N PRO A 48 -8.75 4.82 -2.91
CA PRO A 48 -9.04 5.65 -4.09
C PRO A 48 -7.92 5.63 -5.13
N LEU A 49 -6.67 5.58 -4.69
CA LEU A 49 -5.50 5.48 -5.57
C LEU A 49 -5.49 4.15 -6.33
N LEU A 50 -5.71 3.02 -5.64
CA LEU A 50 -5.80 1.70 -6.26
C LEU A 50 -6.90 1.64 -7.32
N GLN A 51 -8.09 2.19 -7.01
CA GLN A 51 -9.20 2.25 -7.95
C GLN A 51 -8.82 3.03 -9.22
N MET A 52 -8.22 4.21 -9.04
CA MET A 52 -7.85 5.05 -10.19
C MET A 52 -6.70 4.45 -10.99
N LEU A 53 -5.69 3.89 -10.36
CA LEU A 53 -4.59 3.18 -11.04
C LEU A 53 -5.10 1.97 -11.81
N ALA A 54 -6.01 1.17 -11.24
CA ALA A 54 -6.61 0.04 -11.93
C ALA A 54 -7.32 0.48 -13.21
N THR A 55 -8.08 1.58 -13.13
CA THR A 55 -8.77 2.16 -14.30
C THR A 55 -7.78 2.63 -15.37
N LEU A 56 -6.74 3.39 -14.97
CA LEU A 56 -5.76 3.96 -15.90
C LEU A 56 -4.86 2.91 -16.57
N LEU A 57 -4.50 1.86 -15.83
CA LEU A 57 -3.64 0.77 -16.33
C LEU A 57 -4.42 -0.38 -16.97
N GLY A 58 -5.76 -0.33 -16.94
CA GLY A 58 -6.62 -1.36 -17.54
C GLY A 58 -6.68 -2.66 -16.74
N HIS A 59 -6.38 -2.62 -15.43
CA HIS A 59 -6.52 -3.79 -14.56
C HIS A 59 -7.98 -3.93 -14.09
N PRO A 60 -8.62 -5.10 -14.27
CA PRO A 60 -10.03 -5.27 -13.90
C PRO A 60 -10.26 -5.41 -12.39
N ARG A 61 -9.22 -5.68 -11.61
CA ARG A 61 -9.28 -5.92 -10.17
C ARG A 61 -8.03 -5.42 -9.45
N TYR A 62 -8.20 -5.09 -8.18
CA TYR A 62 -7.16 -4.85 -7.20
C TYR A 62 -7.58 -5.48 -5.87
N VAL A 63 -6.65 -5.71 -4.95
CA VAL A 63 -6.92 -6.30 -3.64
C VAL A 63 -6.60 -5.28 -2.55
N VAL A 64 -7.49 -5.19 -1.56
CA VAL A 64 -7.33 -4.32 -0.39
C VAL A 64 -7.08 -5.16 0.85
N CYS A 65 -5.91 -4.98 1.48
CA CYS A 65 -5.63 -5.55 2.79
C CYS A 65 -6.41 -4.77 3.85
N ARG A 66 -7.32 -5.47 4.55
CA ARG A 66 -8.18 -4.90 5.58
C ARG A 66 -7.49 -4.95 6.95
N LYS A 67 -7.91 -4.06 7.86
CA LYS A 67 -7.39 -4.01 9.24
C LYS A 67 -8.22 -4.82 10.24
N SER A 68 -9.24 -5.52 9.75
CA SER A 68 -10.08 -6.41 10.55
C SER A 68 -10.82 -7.39 9.67
N VAL A 69 -11.12 -8.57 10.20
CA VAL A 69 -12.04 -9.54 9.56
C VAL A 69 -13.43 -8.92 9.46
N LYS A 70 -14.07 -9.05 8.31
CA LYS A 70 -15.45 -8.59 8.08
C LYS A 70 -16.40 -9.78 8.00
N GLY A 71 -17.64 -9.59 8.42
CA GLY A 71 -18.63 -10.66 8.52
C GLY A 71 -18.99 -11.36 7.19
N TYR A 72 -18.64 -10.76 6.05
CA TYR A 72 -18.86 -11.36 4.73
C TYR A 72 -17.68 -12.20 4.21
N MET A 73 -16.52 -12.14 4.87
CA MET A 73 -15.31 -12.84 4.43
C MET A 73 -15.45 -14.36 4.58
N GLN A 74 -14.89 -15.07 3.62
CA GLN A 74 -14.86 -16.52 3.56
C GLN A 74 -13.42 -17.01 3.69
N ASN A 75 -13.12 -17.76 4.75
CA ASN A 75 -11.77 -18.28 5.01
C ASN A 75 -10.68 -17.20 4.90
N PRO A 76 -10.81 -16.06 5.60
CA PRO A 76 -9.86 -14.96 5.47
C PRO A 76 -8.47 -15.39 5.95
N LEU A 77 -7.45 -14.93 5.24
CA LEU A 77 -6.06 -15.00 5.65
C LEU A 77 -5.72 -13.74 6.43
N SER A 78 -5.10 -13.90 7.60
CA SER A 78 -4.69 -12.78 8.43
C SER A 78 -3.28 -12.94 8.98
N VAL A 79 -2.57 -11.82 9.12
CA VAL A 79 -1.28 -11.72 9.81
C VAL A 79 -1.31 -10.59 10.82
N GLU A 80 -0.62 -10.75 11.93
CA GLU A 80 -0.37 -9.67 12.87
C GLU A 80 0.99 -9.05 12.58
N VAL A 81 1.02 -7.74 12.32
CA VAL A 81 2.24 -7.00 12.04
C VAL A 81 2.49 -5.98 13.15
N GLU A 82 3.73 -5.90 13.61
CA GLU A 82 4.11 -4.90 14.60
C GLU A 82 4.08 -3.51 13.96
N SER A 83 3.29 -2.61 14.54
CA SER A 83 3.28 -1.21 14.14
C SER A 83 4.39 -0.45 14.87
N ILE A 84 5.34 0.12 14.13
CA ILE A 84 6.41 0.93 14.69
C ILE A 84 5.86 2.27 15.25
N THR A 85 4.73 2.73 14.73
CA THR A 85 4.14 4.04 15.06
C THR A 85 3.02 3.98 16.10
N THR A 86 2.43 2.81 16.32
CA THR A 86 1.40 2.60 17.35
C THR A 86 1.89 1.48 18.26
N LYS A 87 1.88 1.69 19.57
CA LYS A 87 2.18 0.61 20.54
C LYS A 87 1.11 -0.47 20.43
N GLY A 88 1.37 -1.52 19.65
CA GLY A 88 0.47 -2.65 19.45
C GLY A 88 0.65 -3.34 18.10
N SER A 89 0.17 -4.57 17.99
CA SER A 89 0.08 -5.30 16.72
C SER A 89 -1.09 -4.77 15.89
N GLN A 90 -0.90 -4.68 14.58
CA GLN A 90 -1.96 -4.36 13.63
C GLN A 90 -2.29 -5.61 12.82
N LEU A 91 -3.58 -5.95 12.76
CA LEU A 91 -4.05 -7.04 11.93
C LEU A 91 -4.12 -6.59 10.46
N LEU A 92 -3.58 -7.39 9.55
CA LEU A 92 -3.85 -7.29 8.11
C LEU A 92 -4.57 -8.54 7.64
N VAL A 93 -5.62 -8.34 6.85
CA VAL A 93 -6.53 -9.43 6.44
C VAL A 93 -6.88 -9.29 4.96
N ILE A 94 -6.90 -10.39 4.24
CA ILE A 94 -7.54 -10.50 2.92
C ILE A 94 -8.55 -11.64 2.91
N ASP A 95 -9.57 -11.55 2.06
CA ASP A 95 -10.60 -12.57 1.92
C ASP A 95 -10.06 -13.80 1.18
N GLY A 96 -10.58 -14.98 1.47
CA GLY A 96 -10.18 -16.24 0.82
C GLY A 96 -10.26 -16.21 -0.72
N PRO A 97 -11.32 -15.67 -1.35
CA PRO A 97 -11.36 -15.47 -2.78
C PRO A 97 -10.22 -14.61 -3.33
N ASP A 98 -9.74 -13.61 -2.57
CA ASP A 98 -8.60 -12.79 -2.95
C ASP A 98 -7.28 -13.55 -2.79
N VAL A 99 -7.16 -14.44 -1.79
CA VAL A 99 -6.01 -15.36 -1.65
C VAL A 99 -5.88 -16.23 -2.90
N GLU A 100 -6.99 -16.82 -3.36
CA GLU A 100 -6.98 -17.64 -4.58
C GLU A 100 -6.68 -16.82 -5.84
N LEU A 101 -7.18 -15.60 -5.92
CA LEU A 101 -6.89 -14.67 -7.02
C LEU A 101 -5.39 -14.34 -7.12
N LEU A 102 -4.71 -14.20 -5.99
CA LEU A 102 -3.30 -13.80 -5.91
C LEU A 102 -2.32 -14.95 -6.15
N ARG A 103 -2.77 -16.19 -6.04
CA ARG A 103 -1.90 -17.37 -6.17
C ARG A 103 -1.17 -17.42 -7.50
N ASN A 104 0.17 -17.50 -7.46
CA ASN A 104 1.07 -17.50 -8.61
C ASN A 104 0.95 -16.27 -9.52
N ARG A 105 0.35 -15.17 -9.04
CA ARG A 105 0.24 -13.92 -9.79
C ARG A 105 1.38 -12.97 -9.41
N LYS A 106 1.82 -12.20 -10.40
CA LYS A 106 2.73 -11.08 -10.20
C LYS A 106 1.96 -9.89 -9.65
N VAL A 107 2.43 -9.34 -8.54
CA VAL A 107 1.71 -8.27 -7.84
C VAL A 107 2.57 -7.03 -7.64
N ALA A 108 1.91 -5.87 -7.69
CA ALA A 108 2.47 -4.61 -7.23
C ALA A 108 1.86 -4.22 -5.88
N ILE A 109 2.69 -3.95 -4.88
CA ILE A 109 2.25 -3.33 -3.62
C ILE A 109 2.19 -1.82 -3.83
N VAL A 110 1.07 -1.20 -3.47
CA VAL A 110 0.85 0.24 -3.59
C VAL A 110 0.42 0.82 -2.26
N ASP A 111 1.04 1.94 -1.85
CA ASP A 111 0.64 2.70 -0.65
C ASP A 111 0.55 4.21 -0.95
N ASP A 112 0.00 5.01 -0.04
CA ASP A 112 -0.02 6.47 -0.16
C ASP A 112 1.33 7.09 0.27
N VAL A 113 1.85 6.68 1.42
CA VAL A 113 3.12 7.16 1.97
C VAL A 113 3.93 5.99 2.53
N VAL A 114 5.18 5.91 2.15
CA VAL A 114 6.14 4.95 2.72
C VAL A 114 7.17 5.70 3.55
N SER A 115 7.12 5.53 4.87
CA SER A 115 8.08 6.08 5.84
C SER A 115 9.11 5.02 6.22
N THR A 116 8.89 4.29 7.30
CA THR A 116 9.78 3.19 7.73
C THR A 116 9.59 1.90 6.91
N GLY A 117 8.55 1.83 6.11
CA GLY A 117 8.18 0.62 5.35
C GLY A 117 7.38 -0.42 6.14
N GLY A 118 6.89 -0.08 7.33
CA GLY A 118 6.10 -1.00 8.15
C GLY A 118 4.86 -1.54 7.44
N SER A 119 4.08 -0.67 6.78
CA SER A 119 2.91 -1.08 5.99
C SER A 119 3.28 -2.00 4.83
N ILE A 120 4.34 -1.65 4.08
CA ILE A 120 4.84 -2.48 2.96
C ILE A 120 5.24 -3.87 3.47
N ARG A 121 6.06 -3.94 4.53
CA ARG A 121 6.48 -5.23 5.12
C ARG A 121 5.31 -6.05 5.64
N GLY A 122 4.30 -5.41 6.22
CA GLY A 122 3.09 -6.11 6.64
C GLY A 122 2.32 -6.72 5.48
N VAL A 123 2.22 -5.99 4.36
CA VAL A 123 1.60 -6.53 3.13
C VAL A 123 2.47 -7.64 2.52
N GLU A 124 3.80 -7.50 2.50
CA GLU A 124 4.74 -8.56 2.07
C GLU A 124 4.56 -9.83 2.88
N GLU A 125 4.48 -9.72 4.21
CA GLU A 125 4.22 -10.84 5.13
C GLU A 125 2.91 -11.54 4.77
N LEU A 126 1.82 -10.78 4.63
CA LEU A 126 0.52 -11.33 4.27
C LEU A 126 0.56 -12.05 2.90
N LEU A 127 1.20 -11.44 1.90
CA LEU A 127 1.33 -11.99 0.56
C LEU A 127 2.21 -13.25 0.51
N SER A 128 3.18 -13.40 1.42
CA SER A 128 4.03 -14.59 1.49
C SER A 128 3.24 -15.88 1.71
N HIS A 129 2.08 -15.78 2.35
CA HIS A 129 1.17 -16.89 2.60
C HIS A 129 0.19 -17.18 1.44
N THR A 130 0.17 -16.36 0.40
CA THR A 130 -0.75 -16.54 -0.76
C THR A 130 -0.12 -17.25 -1.94
N GLY A 131 1.20 -17.28 -2.02
CA GLY A 131 1.95 -17.68 -3.19
C GLY A 131 2.02 -16.61 -4.29
N ALA A 132 1.69 -15.37 -3.99
CA ALA A 132 1.88 -14.22 -4.89
C ALA A 132 3.38 -13.92 -5.11
N ILE A 133 3.72 -13.39 -6.27
CA ILE A 133 5.08 -12.99 -6.65
C ILE A 133 5.14 -11.45 -6.66
N ILE A 134 5.76 -10.87 -5.65
CA ILE A 134 5.90 -9.41 -5.56
C ILE A 134 6.98 -8.96 -6.54
N THR A 135 6.60 -8.17 -7.54
CA THR A 135 7.51 -7.67 -8.59
C THR A 135 7.73 -6.16 -8.51
N THR A 136 6.82 -5.43 -7.88
CA THR A 136 6.85 -3.97 -7.87
C THR A 136 6.32 -3.45 -6.53
N LYS A 137 6.92 -2.37 -6.04
CA LYS A 137 6.42 -1.60 -4.91
C LYS A 137 6.34 -0.14 -5.31
N ALA A 138 5.24 0.52 -4.97
CA ALA A 138 5.02 1.91 -5.35
C ALA A 138 4.30 2.69 -4.25
N ALA A 139 4.56 3.99 -4.18
CA ALA A 139 3.85 4.90 -3.32
C ALA A 139 3.72 6.29 -3.97
N VAL A 140 2.82 7.11 -3.48
CA VAL A 140 2.76 8.51 -3.89
C VAL A 140 3.97 9.24 -3.33
N LEU A 141 4.24 9.10 -2.04
CA LEU A 141 5.35 9.77 -1.36
C LEU A 141 6.23 8.81 -0.58
N LYS A 142 7.52 9.13 -0.52
CA LYS A 142 8.48 8.53 0.41
C LYS A 142 8.80 9.54 1.50
N GLU A 143 8.65 9.15 2.77
CA GLU A 143 8.95 9.99 3.93
C GLU A 143 10.28 9.58 4.54
N GLY A 144 11.29 10.46 4.44
CA GLY A 144 12.65 10.23 4.96
C GLY A 144 13.36 9.03 4.32
N ASP A 145 14.46 8.58 4.95
CA ASP A 145 15.37 7.58 4.40
C ASP A 145 15.33 6.22 5.10
N ALA A 146 14.39 6.02 6.03
CA ALA A 146 14.33 4.80 6.83
C ALA A 146 13.96 3.54 6.02
N TYR A 147 13.23 3.70 4.90
CA TYR A 147 12.95 2.61 3.98
C TYR A 147 14.02 2.50 2.91
N GLY A 148 14.87 1.46 3.00
CA GLY A 148 15.97 1.20 2.07
C GLY A 148 15.65 0.21 0.93
N GLY A 149 14.40 -0.25 0.79
CA GLY A 149 13.99 -1.17 -0.28
C GLY A 149 13.69 -0.45 -1.61
N ASP A 150 13.62 -1.22 -2.67
CA ASP A 150 13.20 -0.70 -3.98
C ASP A 150 11.77 -0.16 -3.91
N LEU A 151 11.57 1.07 -4.35
CA LEU A 151 10.29 1.76 -4.33
C LEU A 151 10.19 2.73 -5.50
N ILE A 152 9.11 2.66 -6.24
CA ILE A 152 8.71 3.69 -7.20
C ILE A 152 7.87 4.72 -6.46
N TYR A 153 8.23 6.00 -6.51
CA TYR A 153 7.47 7.06 -5.84
C TYR A 153 7.57 8.39 -6.59
N LEU A 154 6.65 9.30 -6.31
CA LEU A 154 6.57 10.55 -7.06
C LEU A 154 7.44 11.65 -6.46
N ALA A 155 7.48 11.76 -5.13
CA ALA A 155 8.23 12.79 -4.44
C ALA A 155 8.54 12.41 -2.98
N ASP A 156 9.51 13.11 -2.41
CA ASP A 156 9.85 12.99 -0.99
C ASP A 156 8.88 13.82 -0.13
N LEU A 157 8.46 13.24 0.99
CA LEU A 157 7.71 13.92 2.03
C LEU A 157 8.71 14.36 3.13
N PRO A 158 8.87 15.67 3.37
CA PRO A 158 9.89 16.14 4.28
C PRO A 158 9.60 15.79 5.74
N ILE A 159 10.66 15.48 6.48
CA ILE A 159 10.68 15.39 7.94
C ILE A 159 11.28 16.68 8.47
N PHE A 160 10.69 17.25 9.53
CA PHE A 160 11.16 18.48 10.14
C PHE A 160 11.69 18.18 11.55
N THR A 161 12.92 18.58 11.80
CA THR A 161 13.57 18.50 13.12
C THR A 161 13.82 19.89 13.64
N ALA A 162 13.58 20.09 14.95
CA ALA A 162 13.89 21.36 15.64
C ALA A 162 15.24 21.30 16.31
#